data_dd406e3ed12630eb80543798953e9e21
#
_entry.id   dd406e3ed12630eb80543798953e9e21
#
_cell.length_a   1.000
_cell.length_b   1.000
_cell.length_c   1.000
_cell.angle_alpha   90.00
_cell.angle_beta   90.00
_cell.angle_gamma   90.00
#
_symmetry.space_group_name_H-M   'P 1'
#
loop_
_entity.id
_entity.type
_entity.pdbx_description
1 polymer ?
#
loop_
_entity_poly.entity_id
_entity_poly.type
_entity_poly.pdbx_seq_one_letter_code
_entity_poly.pdbx_strand_id
1 'polypeptide(L)'
;MSTSPHGRSQTIADVAARAGVSPATVSRVMNGNPSVDAALAERVRAAAEELNYSASPLARSLVLGKTNTVAVVVPDLANPTFHGVLRGLSRAASHDGYHILIADSAEAVAEERILAAETRRRCDGLVLCAPRMAEADLEQLLEELKPVVLVNREAGSTSTPVIAADYRTGLVELLNLLYDYGHRSLVYLAGAPQSASNARRLEGVRAFLDDHPDTAIQVLRCGVNFADGYDAAERVLASAATGVLAFNDLVAMGLMSSLNERGVNVPERISVAGFDDIPFARYLTPPLTTASVPVTELGEQAWHRMWDLLNERAPGHPIIFRPRIENRGSTGPVRPHY
;
A
#
# COMPACT_ATOMS: atom_id res chain seq x y z
N MET A 1 8.45 -44.96 -17.15
CA MET A 1 7.48 -43.96 -16.69
C MET A 1 6.80 -44.50 -15.45
N SER A 2 7.28 -44.12 -14.27
CA SER A 2 6.76 -44.61 -13.00
C SER A 2 5.82 -43.54 -12.47
N THR A 3 4.52 -43.80 -12.44
CA THR A 3 3.49 -42.98 -11.82
C THR A 3 3.56 -43.18 -10.32
N SER A 4 4.13 -42.21 -9.61
CA SER A 4 4.06 -42.16 -8.15
C SER A 4 2.60 -42.03 -7.72
N PRO A 5 2.07 -42.90 -6.83
CA PRO A 5 0.72 -42.72 -6.30
C PRO A 5 0.70 -41.46 -5.40
N HIS A 6 -0.22 -40.57 -5.66
CA HIS A 6 -0.56 -39.48 -4.74
C HIS A 6 -0.95 -40.12 -3.41
N GLY A 7 -0.08 -40.02 -2.41
CA GLY A 7 -0.34 -40.49 -1.06
C GLY A 7 -1.63 -39.85 -0.55
N ARG A 8 -2.57 -40.68 -0.09
CA ARG A 8 -3.82 -40.26 0.55
C ARG A 8 -3.47 -39.30 1.70
N SER A 9 -3.91 -38.06 1.63
CA SER A 9 -3.74 -37.10 2.71
C SER A 9 -4.34 -37.67 3.99
N GLN A 10 -3.53 -37.76 5.04
CA GLN A 10 -3.98 -38.26 6.36
C GLN A 10 -5.08 -37.36 6.88
N THR A 11 -6.09 -37.97 7.50
CA THR A 11 -7.29 -37.26 7.97
C THR A 11 -7.34 -37.22 9.50
N ILE A 12 -8.20 -36.37 10.04
CA ILE A 12 -8.47 -36.33 11.49
C ILE A 12 -8.98 -37.70 12.02
N ALA A 13 -9.67 -38.46 11.16
CA ALA A 13 -10.15 -39.81 11.51
C ALA A 13 -8.99 -40.83 11.66
N ASP A 14 -7.96 -40.71 10.82
CA ASP A 14 -6.75 -41.57 10.91
C ASP A 14 -5.97 -41.29 12.22
N VAL A 15 -5.84 -40.01 12.61
CA VAL A 15 -5.24 -39.64 13.91
C VAL A 15 -6.09 -40.12 15.06
N ALA A 16 -7.41 -40.02 14.99
CA ALA A 16 -8.33 -40.49 16.01
C ALA A 16 -8.22 -42.00 16.21
N ALA A 17 -8.19 -42.77 15.12
CA ALA A 17 -7.98 -44.21 15.16
C ALA A 17 -6.62 -44.60 15.78
N ARG A 18 -5.55 -43.91 15.38
CA ARG A 18 -4.19 -44.15 15.87
C ARG A 18 -3.99 -43.80 17.34
N ALA A 19 -4.64 -42.71 17.82
CA ALA A 19 -4.59 -42.27 19.22
C ALA A 19 -5.62 -42.99 20.11
N GLY A 20 -6.57 -43.78 19.56
CA GLY A 20 -7.62 -44.43 20.30
C GLY A 20 -8.64 -43.45 20.92
N VAL A 21 -9.02 -42.42 20.19
CA VAL A 21 -9.94 -41.36 20.65
C VAL A 21 -10.95 -40.99 19.56
N SER A 22 -11.92 -40.16 19.90
CA SER A 22 -12.86 -39.64 18.89
C SER A 22 -12.24 -38.51 18.04
N PRO A 23 -12.69 -38.30 16.78
CA PRO A 23 -12.25 -37.14 15.99
C PRO A 23 -12.49 -35.79 16.67
N ALA A 24 -13.56 -35.70 17.48
CA ALA A 24 -13.85 -34.50 18.27
C ALA A 24 -12.77 -34.25 19.35
N THR A 25 -12.20 -35.30 19.96
CA THR A 25 -11.10 -35.19 20.90
C THR A 25 -9.82 -34.74 20.21
N VAL A 26 -9.51 -35.32 19.03
CA VAL A 26 -8.37 -34.85 18.22
C VAL A 26 -8.52 -33.37 17.89
N SER A 27 -9.70 -32.94 17.43
CA SER A 27 -9.98 -31.52 17.12
C SER A 27 -9.73 -30.61 18.33
N ARG A 28 -10.19 -31.00 19.53
CA ARG A 28 -9.97 -30.21 20.75
C ARG A 28 -8.48 -30.09 21.09
N VAL A 29 -7.73 -31.20 21.01
CA VAL A 29 -6.28 -31.20 21.28
C VAL A 29 -5.53 -30.33 20.27
N MET A 30 -5.81 -30.51 18.96
CA MET A 30 -5.13 -29.75 17.91
C MET A 30 -5.47 -28.24 17.93
N ASN A 31 -6.60 -27.89 18.54
CA ASN A 31 -7.01 -26.49 18.76
C ASN A 31 -6.54 -25.94 20.14
N GLY A 32 -5.75 -26.71 20.90
CA GLY A 32 -5.21 -26.23 22.16
C GLY A 32 -6.23 -26.07 23.29
N ASN A 33 -7.36 -26.82 23.26
CA ASN A 33 -8.39 -26.72 24.28
C ASN A 33 -7.86 -27.21 25.64
N PRO A 34 -7.83 -26.35 26.68
CA PRO A 34 -7.25 -26.69 27.98
C PRO A 34 -8.06 -27.72 28.79
N SER A 35 -9.28 -28.04 28.38
CA SER A 35 -10.13 -29.00 29.08
C SER A 35 -9.76 -30.46 28.79
N VAL A 36 -8.82 -30.74 27.88
CA VAL A 36 -8.39 -32.10 27.55
C VAL A 36 -7.25 -32.52 28.50
N ASP A 37 -7.38 -33.72 29.05
CA ASP A 37 -6.36 -34.32 29.89
C ASP A 37 -4.97 -34.30 29.21
N ALA A 38 -3.92 -33.95 29.97
CA ALA A 38 -2.57 -33.75 29.43
C ALA A 38 -1.99 -35.01 28.79
N ALA A 39 -2.20 -36.19 29.41
CA ALA A 39 -1.68 -37.46 28.89
C ALA A 39 -2.41 -37.86 27.61
N LEU A 40 -3.73 -37.56 27.51
CA LEU A 40 -4.52 -37.80 26.33
C LEU A 40 -4.09 -36.83 25.19
N ALA A 41 -3.82 -35.55 25.51
CA ALA A 41 -3.34 -34.56 24.55
C ALA A 41 -1.99 -34.97 23.95
N GLU A 42 -1.06 -35.48 24.77
CA GLU A 42 0.23 -35.96 24.31
C GLU A 42 0.13 -37.17 23.36
N ARG A 43 -0.73 -38.14 23.67
CA ARG A 43 -0.99 -39.28 22.78
C ARG A 43 -1.53 -38.84 21.42
N VAL A 44 -2.41 -37.84 21.39
CA VAL A 44 -2.97 -37.31 20.14
C VAL A 44 -1.89 -36.59 19.35
N ARG A 45 -1.03 -35.77 19.99
CA ARG A 45 0.08 -35.08 19.30
C ARG A 45 1.08 -36.07 18.72
N ALA A 46 1.48 -37.08 19.48
CA ALA A 46 2.36 -38.14 18.98
C ALA A 46 1.79 -38.88 17.77
N ALA A 47 0.48 -39.23 17.81
CA ALA A 47 -0.18 -39.86 16.68
C ALA A 47 -0.26 -38.94 15.45
N ALA A 48 -0.48 -37.65 15.63
CA ALA A 48 -0.50 -36.67 14.55
C ALA A 48 0.90 -36.51 13.90
N GLU A 49 1.96 -36.46 14.72
CA GLU A 49 3.34 -36.39 14.26
C GLU A 49 3.76 -37.64 13.48
N GLU A 50 3.46 -38.84 14.02
CA GLU A 50 3.75 -40.11 13.37
C GLU A 50 3.09 -40.22 11.98
N LEU A 51 1.86 -39.68 11.84
CA LEU A 51 1.10 -39.68 10.59
C LEU A 51 1.40 -38.48 9.69
N ASN A 52 2.33 -37.59 10.09
CA ASN A 52 2.56 -36.30 9.42
C ASN A 52 1.24 -35.53 9.17
N TYR A 53 0.27 -35.65 10.11
CA TYR A 53 -0.99 -34.98 10.02
C TYR A 53 -0.87 -33.53 10.45
N SER A 54 -1.21 -32.62 9.56
CA SER A 54 -1.45 -31.21 9.86
C SER A 54 -2.94 -30.91 9.80
N ALA A 55 -3.49 -30.33 10.86
CA ALA A 55 -4.89 -29.91 10.85
C ALA A 55 -5.12 -28.94 9.68
N SER A 56 -6.11 -29.23 8.85
CA SER A 56 -6.45 -28.34 7.72
C SER A 56 -6.79 -26.95 8.25
N PRO A 57 -6.11 -25.89 7.76
CA PRO A 57 -6.45 -24.51 8.13
C PRO A 57 -7.93 -24.19 7.86
N LEU A 58 -8.49 -24.73 6.77
CA LEU A 58 -9.91 -24.57 6.41
C LEU A 58 -10.84 -25.24 7.43
N ALA A 59 -10.51 -26.46 7.89
CA ALA A 59 -11.29 -27.13 8.91
C ALA A 59 -11.23 -26.40 10.25
N ARG A 60 -10.05 -25.85 10.58
CA ARG A 60 -9.84 -25.05 11.79
C ARG A 60 -10.62 -23.74 11.74
N SER A 61 -10.62 -23.04 10.60
CA SER A 61 -11.37 -21.79 10.42
C SER A 61 -12.89 -21.98 10.54
N LEU A 62 -13.42 -23.11 10.03
CA LEU A 62 -14.83 -23.47 10.18
C LEU A 62 -15.23 -23.69 11.65
N VAL A 63 -14.35 -24.28 12.45
CA VAL A 63 -14.61 -24.54 13.88
C VAL A 63 -14.47 -23.28 14.72
N LEU A 64 -13.48 -22.44 14.42
CA LEU A 64 -13.16 -21.24 15.19
C LEU A 64 -13.93 -20.00 14.72
N GLY A 65 -14.53 -20.02 13.53
CA GLY A 65 -15.17 -18.86 12.91
C GLY A 65 -14.17 -17.76 12.52
N LYS A 66 -12.86 -18.09 12.50
CA LYS A 66 -11.78 -17.15 12.17
C LYS A 66 -10.80 -17.79 11.19
N THR A 67 -10.39 -17.03 10.19
CA THR A 67 -9.42 -17.45 9.17
C THR A 67 -7.98 -17.13 9.55
N ASN A 68 -7.78 -16.25 10.54
CA ASN A 68 -6.50 -15.62 10.88
C ASN A 68 -5.82 -15.02 9.64
N THR A 69 -6.61 -14.44 8.75
CA THR A 69 -6.16 -13.81 7.52
C THR A 69 -6.86 -12.47 7.35
N VAL A 70 -6.12 -11.45 6.94
CA VAL A 70 -6.65 -10.15 6.56
C VAL A 70 -6.34 -9.89 5.09
N ALA A 71 -7.34 -9.47 4.33
CA ALA A 71 -7.20 -9.07 2.95
C ALA A 71 -6.59 -7.67 2.85
N VAL A 72 -5.71 -7.45 1.87
CA VAL A 72 -5.18 -6.13 1.51
C VAL A 72 -5.37 -5.93 0.03
N VAL A 73 -6.16 -4.95 -0.34
CA VAL A 73 -6.32 -4.54 -1.74
C VAL A 73 -5.44 -3.33 -2.00
N VAL A 74 -4.60 -3.42 -3.02
CA VAL A 74 -3.72 -2.33 -3.49
C VAL A 74 -4.07 -1.98 -4.93
N PRO A 75 -3.85 -0.72 -5.37
CA PRO A 75 -4.17 -0.31 -6.74
C PRO A 75 -3.15 -0.81 -7.77
N ASP A 76 -1.90 -1.05 -7.37
CA ASP A 76 -0.84 -1.49 -8.29
C ASP A 76 0.32 -2.14 -7.51
N LEU A 77 0.50 -3.45 -7.68
CA LEU A 77 1.63 -4.18 -7.10
C LEU A 77 2.98 -3.85 -7.75
N ALA A 78 3.01 -3.23 -8.92
CA ALA A 78 4.27 -2.80 -9.53
C ALA A 78 4.86 -1.57 -8.85
N ASN A 79 4.08 -0.81 -8.07
CA ASN A 79 4.54 0.38 -7.36
C ASN A 79 5.22 0.01 -6.02
N PRO A 80 6.54 0.28 -5.84
CA PRO A 80 7.29 -0.05 -4.63
C PRO A 80 6.77 0.60 -3.35
N THR A 81 6.01 1.69 -3.44
CA THR A 81 5.36 2.34 -2.29
C THR A 81 4.45 1.36 -1.55
N PHE A 82 3.65 0.58 -2.29
CA PHE A 82 2.77 -0.43 -1.68
C PHE A 82 3.54 -1.60 -1.09
N HIS A 83 4.73 -1.95 -1.63
CA HIS A 83 5.58 -2.98 -1.01
C HIS A 83 6.00 -2.59 0.42
N GLY A 84 6.29 -1.30 0.65
CA GLY A 84 6.63 -0.80 1.99
C GLY A 84 5.45 -0.96 2.96
N VAL A 85 4.24 -0.59 2.54
CA VAL A 85 3.01 -0.74 3.33
C VAL A 85 2.74 -2.22 3.63
N LEU A 86 2.78 -3.08 2.59
CA LEU A 86 2.55 -4.52 2.74
C LEU A 86 3.56 -5.17 3.68
N ARG A 87 4.84 -4.76 3.61
CA ARG A 87 5.90 -5.28 4.51
C ARG A 87 5.63 -4.92 5.96
N GLY A 88 5.30 -3.65 6.26
CA GLY A 88 4.99 -3.21 7.61
C GLY A 88 3.78 -3.93 8.17
N LEU A 89 2.70 -3.99 7.40
CA LEU A 89 1.45 -4.63 7.76
C LEU A 89 1.64 -6.15 7.98
N SER A 90 2.32 -6.85 7.06
CA SER A 90 2.56 -8.29 7.14
C SER A 90 3.43 -8.66 8.35
N ARG A 91 4.47 -7.85 8.63
CA ARG A 91 5.34 -8.06 9.80
C ARG A 91 4.55 -7.94 11.11
N ALA A 92 3.76 -6.88 11.24
CA ALA A 92 2.96 -6.66 12.43
C ALA A 92 1.85 -7.73 12.59
N ALA A 93 1.17 -8.10 11.50
CA ALA A 93 0.16 -9.16 11.50
C ALA A 93 0.73 -10.53 11.91
N SER A 94 1.93 -10.88 11.42
CA SER A 94 2.58 -12.15 11.74
C SER A 94 2.91 -12.29 13.22
N HIS A 95 3.21 -11.18 13.90
CA HIS A 95 3.45 -11.18 15.36
C HIS A 95 2.19 -11.62 16.14
N ASP A 96 1.00 -11.28 15.63
CA ASP A 96 -0.28 -11.62 16.22
C ASP A 96 -0.90 -12.90 15.63
N GLY A 97 -0.11 -13.67 14.83
CA GLY A 97 -0.53 -14.95 14.25
C GLY A 97 -1.46 -14.82 13.05
N TYR A 98 -1.48 -13.67 12.38
CA TYR A 98 -2.28 -13.43 11.17
C TYR A 98 -1.44 -13.48 9.90
N HIS A 99 -2.08 -13.88 8.82
CA HIS A 99 -1.55 -13.85 7.46
C HIS A 99 -2.20 -12.75 6.63
N ILE A 100 -1.51 -12.32 5.56
CA ILE A 100 -2.03 -11.31 4.64
C ILE A 100 -2.34 -11.96 3.30
N LEU A 101 -3.56 -11.75 2.80
CA LEU A 101 -3.98 -12.08 1.45
C LEU A 101 -3.98 -10.81 0.62
N ILE A 102 -3.11 -10.73 -0.39
CA ILE A 102 -2.95 -9.54 -1.23
C ILE A 102 -3.79 -9.70 -2.49
N ALA A 103 -4.48 -8.64 -2.87
CA ALA A 103 -5.19 -8.50 -4.13
C ALA A 103 -4.78 -7.20 -4.81
N ASP A 104 -4.54 -7.26 -6.12
CA ASP A 104 -4.16 -6.14 -6.96
C ASP A 104 -5.34 -5.76 -7.86
N SER A 105 -5.80 -4.52 -7.77
CA SER A 105 -6.86 -4.03 -8.66
C SER A 105 -6.34 -3.54 -10.01
N ALA A 106 -5.01 -3.47 -10.20
CA ALA A 106 -4.34 -3.01 -11.42
C ALA A 106 -4.89 -1.66 -11.92
N GLU A 107 -5.18 -0.74 -11.00
CA GLU A 107 -5.85 0.56 -11.26
C GLU A 107 -7.25 0.43 -11.94
N ALA A 108 -7.85 -0.77 -11.99
CA ALA A 108 -9.16 -1.03 -12.59
C ALA A 108 -10.29 -0.67 -11.61
N VAL A 109 -10.72 0.59 -11.65
CA VAL A 109 -11.74 1.16 -10.72
C VAL A 109 -13.05 0.37 -10.73
N ALA A 110 -13.50 -0.08 -11.90
CA ALA A 110 -14.76 -0.81 -12.04
C ALA A 110 -14.77 -2.18 -11.34
N GLU A 111 -13.59 -2.81 -11.21
CA GLU A 111 -13.43 -4.14 -10.62
C GLU A 111 -13.06 -4.09 -9.14
N GLU A 112 -12.59 -2.95 -8.65
CA GLU A 112 -12.03 -2.79 -7.31
C GLU A 112 -13.03 -3.21 -6.22
N ARG A 113 -14.30 -2.82 -6.33
CA ARG A 113 -15.36 -3.19 -5.37
C ARG A 113 -15.63 -4.70 -5.36
N ILE A 114 -15.67 -5.33 -6.54
CA ILE A 114 -15.90 -6.77 -6.67
C ILE A 114 -14.72 -7.53 -6.02
N LEU A 115 -13.52 -7.12 -6.36
CA LEU A 115 -12.28 -7.70 -5.82
C LEU A 115 -12.21 -7.59 -4.29
N ALA A 116 -12.55 -6.42 -3.75
CA ALA A 116 -12.58 -6.19 -2.30
C ALA A 116 -13.60 -7.11 -1.61
N ALA A 117 -14.81 -7.24 -2.17
CA ALA A 117 -15.86 -8.09 -1.62
C ALA A 117 -15.50 -9.59 -1.68
N GLU A 118 -14.96 -10.06 -2.81
CA GLU A 118 -14.54 -11.45 -2.97
C GLU A 118 -13.39 -11.83 -2.04
N THR A 119 -12.43 -10.93 -1.89
CA THR A 119 -11.26 -11.15 -1.02
C THR A 119 -11.67 -11.14 0.45
N ARG A 120 -12.54 -10.20 0.85
CA ARG A 120 -13.06 -10.09 2.23
C ARG A 120 -13.84 -11.35 2.68
N ARG A 121 -14.56 -12.00 1.79
CA ARG A 121 -15.30 -13.25 2.11
C ARG A 121 -14.40 -14.39 2.59
N ARG A 122 -13.09 -14.31 2.32
CA ARG A 122 -12.09 -15.33 2.67
C ARG A 122 -11.23 -14.94 3.87
N CYS A 123 -11.47 -13.75 4.44
CA CYS A 123 -10.62 -13.14 5.44
C CYS A 123 -11.45 -12.58 6.60
N ASP A 124 -10.81 -12.33 7.74
CA ASP A 124 -11.45 -11.78 8.94
C ASP A 124 -11.62 -10.26 8.86
N GLY A 125 -10.82 -9.58 8.04
CA GLY A 125 -10.87 -8.14 7.84
C GLY A 125 -10.29 -7.73 6.49
N LEU A 126 -10.42 -6.43 6.17
CA LEU A 126 -10.01 -5.84 4.89
C LEU A 126 -9.23 -4.53 5.11
N VAL A 127 -8.07 -4.41 4.48
CA VAL A 127 -7.34 -3.14 4.35
C VAL A 127 -7.43 -2.68 2.90
N LEU A 128 -7.93 -1.48 2.66
CA LEU A 128 -7.97 -0.86 1.35
C LEU A 128 -6.88 0.21 1.26
N CYS A 129 -5.89 -0.03 0.40
CA CYS A 129 -4.81 0.93 0.16
C CYS A 129 -5.15 1.84 -1.02
N ALA A 130 -5.29 3.13 -0.75
CA ALA A 130 -5.53 4.16 -1.73
C ALA A 130 -6.63 3.80 -2.77
N PRO A 131 -7.82 3.33 -2.35
CA PRO A 131 -8.86 2.91 -3.27
C PRO A 131 -9.25 4.03 -4.25
N ARG A 132 -9.58 3.63 -5.50
CA ARG A 132 -9.88 4.54 -6.61
C ARG A 132 -11.38 4.73 -6.85
N MET A 133 -12.22 3.91 -6.26
CA MET A 133 -13.68 3.98 -6.41
C MET A 133 -14.25 5.32 -5.97
N ALA A 134 -15.42 5.70 -6.47
CA ALA A 134 -16.13 6.90 -6.07
C ALA A 134 -16.48 6.88 -4.58
N GLU A 135 -16.62 8.06 -3.96
CA GLU A 135 -16.85 8.18 -2.51
C GLU A 135 -18.12 7.45 -2.06
N ALA A 136 -19.21 7.58 -2.79
CA ALA A 136 -20.47 6.91 -2.47
C ALA A 136 -20.35 5.36 -2.52
N ASP A 137 -19.61 4.83 -3.50
CA ASP A 137 -19.35 3.38 -3.60
C ASP A 137 -18.44 2.91 -2.46
N LEU A 138 -17.45 3.72 -2.08
CA LEU A 138 -16.57 3.43 -0.96
C LEU A 138 -17.33 3.42 0.36
N GLU A 139 -18.16 4.42 0.64
CA GLU A 139 -18.96 4.49 1.86
C GLU A 139 -19.88 3.28 2.01
N GLN A 140 -20.56 2.90 0.92
CA GLN A 140 -21.40 1.70 0.91
C GLN A 140 -20.58 0.43 1.18
N LEU A 141 -19.43 0.27 0.53
CA LEU A 141 -18.54 -0.87 0.72
C LEU A 141 -18.03 -0.96 2.17
N LEU A 142 -17.67 0.19 2.76
CA LEU A 142 -17.18 0.24 4.15
C LEU A 142 -18.21 -0.26 5.15
N GLU A 143 -19.50 0.00 4.93
CA GLU A 143 -20.57 -0.54 5.77
C GLU A 143 -20.81 -2.04 5.55
N GLU A 144 -20.74 -2.52 4.29
CA GLU A 144 -21.00 -3.91 3.93
C GLU A 144 -19.88 -4.88 4.36
N LEU A 145 -18.63 -4.43 4.36
CA LEU A 145 -17.46 -5.32 4.48
C LEU A 145 -16.71 -5.23 5.82
N LYS A 146 -17.28 -4.61 6.83
CA LYS A 146 -16.66 -4.50 8.16
C LYS A 146 -16.06 -5.82 8.66
N PRO A 147 -14.91 -5.79 9.39
CA PRO A 147 -14.08 -4.63 9.69
C PRO A 147 -13.18 -4.22 8.51
N VAL A 148 -13.05 -2.91 8.29
CA VAL A 148 -12.22 -2.32 7.23
C VAL A 148 -11.31 -1.24 7.80
N VAL A 149 -10.08 -1.14 7.27
CA VAL A 149 -9.13 -0.06 7.51
C VAL A 149 -8.76 0.60 6.18
N LEU A 150 -8.70 1.93 6.14
CA LEU A 150 -8.29 2.69 4.98
C LEU A 150 -6.85 3.18 5.12
N VAL A 151 -6.07 3.04 4.04
CA VAL A 151 -4.73 3.62 3.92
C VAL A 151 -4.72 4.61 2.75
N ASN A 152 -4.24 5.84 2.99
CA ASN A 152 -4.12 6.91 1.99
C ASN A 152 -5.44 7.27 1.27
N ARG A 153 -6.56 7.07 1.95
CA ARG A 153 -7.89 7.53 1.51
C ARG A 153 -8.71 7.89 2.73
N GLU A 154 -9.22 9.09 2.77
CA GLU A 154 -10.25 9.50 3.71
C GLU A 154 -11.62 9.16 3.09
N ALA A 155 -12.59 8.80 3.94
CA ALA A 155 -13.97 8.61 3.53
C ALA A 155 -14.84 9.44 4.46
N GLY A 156 -15.63 10.32 3.90
CA GLY A 156 -16.61 11.24 4.49
C GLY A 156 -16.87 11.14 6.00
N SER A 157 -18.07 10.74 6.39
CA SER A 157 -18.54 10.69 7.80
C SER A 157 -18.41 9.30 8.45
N THR A 158 -17.62 8.37 7.90
CA THR A 158 -17.52 7.01 8.43
C THR A 158 -16.61 6.93 9.65
N SER A 159 -16.93 6.00 10.57
CA SER A 159 -16.08 5.64 11.71
C SER A 159 -14.92 4.70 11.34
N THR A 160 -14.67 4.50 10.05
CA THR A 160 -13.62 3.63 9.53
C THR A 160 -12.24 4.23 9.84
N PRO A 161 -11.32 3.47 10.45
CA PRO A 161 -9.98 3.95 10.72
C PRO A 161 -9.23 4.32 9.44
N VAL A 162 -8.53 5.46 9.50
CA VAL A 162 -7.73 5.99 8.40
C VAL A 162 -6.29 6.19 8.84
N ILE A 163 -5.36 5.71 8.03
CA ILE A 163 -3.93 5.99 8.13
C ILE A 163 -3.48 6.59 6.80
N ALA A 164 -2.92 7.79 6.80
CA ALA A 164 -2.55 8.46 5.55
C ALA A 164 -1.28 9.30 5.69
N ALA A 165 -0.68 9.67 4.55
CA ALA A 165 0.30 10.72 4.47
C ALA A 165 -0.36 12.07 4.15
N ASP A 166 0.23 13.17 4.64
CA ASP A 166 -0.18 14.53 4.28
C ASP A 166 0.41 14.92 2.92
N TYR A 167 -0.24 14.46 1.88
CA TYR A 167 0.18 14.71 0.50
C TYR A 167 0.14 16.19 0.11
N ARG A 168 -0.79 16.97 0.73
CA ARG A 168 -0.90 18.41 0.48
C ARG A 168 0.34 19.13 1.01
N THR A 169 0.68 18.93 2.28
CA THR A 169 1.83 19.58 2.90
C THR A 169 3.14 19.13 2.24
N GLY A 170 3.31 17.83 1.97
CA GLY A 170 4.51 17.33 1.30
C GLY A 170 4.74 17.96 -0.08
N LEU A 171 3.67 18.18 -0.88
CA LEU A 171 3.80 18.85 -2.16
C LEU A 171 4.14 20.34 -2.01
N VAL A 172 3.51 21.04 -1.07
CA VAL A 172 3.80 22.46 -0.78
C VAL A 172 5.26 22.63 -0.37
N GLU A 173 5.82 21.72 0.43
CA GLU A 173 7.24 21.77 0.83
C GLU A 173 8.18 21.56 -0.36
N LEU A 174 7.87 20.66 -1.30
CA LEU A 174 8.64 20.51 -2.54
C LEU A 174 8.53 21.75 -3.44
N LEU A 175 7.36 22.37 -3.52
CA LEU A 175 7.16 23.63 -4.26
C LEU A 175 7.98 24.76 -3.64
N ASN A 176 8.00 24.90 -2.32
CA ASN A 176 8.81 25.88 -1.61
C ASN A 176 10.30 25.66 -1.88
N LEU A 177 10.78 24.42 -1.86
CA LEU A 177 12.18 24.12 -2.20
C LEU A 177 12.54 24.60 -3.60
N LEU A 178 11.69 24.35 -4.61
CA LEU A 178 11.94 24.82 -5.98
C LEU A 178 11.82 26.34 -6.09
N TYR A 179 10.88 26.94 -5.37
CA TYR A 179 10.73 28.40 -5.31
C TYR A 179 11.98 29.08 -4.73
N ASP A 180 12.54 28.53 -3.64
CA ASP A 180 13.77 29.00 -3.00
C ASP A 180 15.00 28.88 -3.93
N TYR A 181 14.99 27.87 -4.82
CA TYR A 181 15.99 27.74 -5.91
C TYR A 181 15.76 28.70 -7.09
N GLY A 182 14.74 29.55 -7.02
CA GLY A 182 14.45 30.59 -8.02
C GLY A 182 13.53 30.14 -9.15
N HIS A 183 12.96 28.93 -9.10
CA HIS A 183 11.98 28.47 -10.09
C HIS A 183 10.67 29.25 -9.99
N ARG A 184 10.16 29.72 -11.13
CA ARG A 184 8.87 30.44 -11.24
C ARG A 184 7.96 29.85 -12.32
N SER A 185 8.52 29.04 -13.21
CA SER A 185 7.76 28.29 -14.22
C SER A 185 7.92 26.80 -13.96
N LEU A 186 6.87 26.16 -13.50
CA LEU A 186 6.86 24.77 -13.03
C LEU A 186 5.83 23.94 -13.79
N VAL A 187 6.06 22.63 -13.78
CA VAL A 187 5.06 21.62 -14.20
C VAL A 187 4.77 20.71 -13.03
N TYR A 188 3.50 20.39 -12.81
CA TYR A 188 3.07 19.27 -12.00
C TYR A 188 2.55 18.15 -12.91
N LEU A 189 3.21 16.99 -12.91
CA LEU A 189 2.78 15.79 -13.60
C LEU A 189 1.76 15.07 -12.69
N ALA A 190 0.48 15.25 -12.98
CA ALA A 190 -0.62 14.77 -12.16
C ALA A 190 -0.88 13.27 -12.36
N GLY A 191 -1.15 12.56 -11.27
CA GLY A 191 -1.54 11.15 -11.26
C GLY A 191 -2.96 10.90 -11.75
N ALA A 192 -3.45 9.68 -11.50
CA ALA A 192 -4.80 9.27 -11.87
C ALA A 192 -5.87 10.23 -11.29
N PRO A 193 -6.87 10.64 -12.06
CA PRO A 193 -7.91 11.57 -11.58
C PRO A 193 -8.69 11.06 -10.36
N GLN A 194 -8.86 9.74 -10.24
CA GLN A 194 -9.57 9.07 -9.15
C GLN A 194 -8.71 8.92 -7.88
N SER A 195 -7.43 9.27 -7.95
CA SER A 195 -6.53 9.19 -6.81
C SER A 195 -6.80 10.30 -5.79
N ALA A 196 -7.19 9.93 -4.57
CA ALA A 196 -7.36 10.88 -3.47
C ALA A 196 -6.04 11.61 -3.14
N SER A 197 -4.92 10.90 -3.18
CA SER A 197 -3.60 11.51 -2.96
C SER A 197 -3.24 12.53 -4.04
N ASN A 198 -3.69 12.33 -5.30
CA ASN A 198 -3.55 13.34 -6.36
C ASN A 198 -4.43 14.56 -6.10
N ALA A 199 -5.67 14.36 -5.63
CA ALA A 199 -6.56 15.47 -5.28
C ALA A 199 -5.94 16.34 -4.17
N ARG A 200 -5.38 15.72 -3.11
CA ARG A 200 -4.68 16.44 -2.03
C ARG A 200 -3.45 17.21 -2.52
N ARG A 201 -2.68 16.63 -3.47
CA ARG A 201 -1.55 17.35 -4.09
C ARG A 201 -2.02 18.55 -4.92
N LEU A 202 -3.11 18.42 -5.66
CA LEU A 202 -3.70 19.54 -6.41
C LEU A 202 -4.22 20.66 -5.49
N GLU A 203 -4.75 20.32 -4.30
CA GLU A 203 -5.05 21.31 -3.26
C GLU A 203 -3.76 22.04 -2.80
N GLY A 204 -2.66 21.31 -2.66
CA GLY A 204 -1.35 21.88 -2.37
C GLY A 204 -0.85 22.85 -3.44
N VAL A 205 -1.01 22.48 -4.73
CA VAL A 205 -0.68 23.38 -5.86
C VAL A 205 -1.47 24.69 -5.79
N ARG A 206 -2.79 24.60 -5.54
CA ARG A 206 -3.65 25.80 -5.43
C ARG A 206 -3.23 26.68 -4.26
N ALA A 207 -3.07 26.09 -3.07
CA ALA A 207 -2.64 26.83 -1.88
C ALA A 207 -1.28 27.52 -2.08
N PHE A 208 -0.34 26.84 -2.73
CA PHE A 208 0.96 27.43 -3.04
C PHE A 208 0.84 28.62 -4.02
N LEU A 209 0.01 28.53 -5.06
CA LEU A 209 -0.19 29.62 -6.04
C LEU A 209 -0.89 30.83 -5.41
N ASP A 210 -1.78 30.63 -4.43
CA ASP A 210 -2.43 31.72 -3.68
C ASP A 210 -1.38 32.54 -2.90
N ASP A 211 -0.35 31.88 -2.35
CA ASP A 211 0.73 32.51 -1.58
C ASP A 211 1.88 33.04 -2.48
N HIS A 212 2.01 32.53 -3.72
CA HIS A 212 3.11 32.87 -4.65
C HIS A 212 2.59 33.27 -6.04
N PRO A 213 1.96 34.45 -6.19
CA PRO A 213 1.33 34.90 -7.43
C PRO A 213 2.32 35.18 -8.57
N ASP A 214 3.62 35.24 -8.29
CA ASP A 214 4.71 35.38 -9.27
C ASP A 214 5.14 34.04 -9.89
N THR A 215 4.48 32.93 -9.53
CA THR A 215 4.78 31.58 -10.01
C THR A 215 3.68 31.05 -10.90
N ALA A 216 4.06 30.35 -11.96
CA ALA A 216 3.14 29.63 -12.84
C ALA A 216 3.38 28.11 -12.71
N ILE A 217 2.31 27.35 -12.49
CA ILE A 217 2.38 25.89 -12.43
C ILE A 217 1.38 25.31 -13.47
N GLN A 218 1.93 24.69 -14.50
CA GLN A 218 1.13 23.96 -15.47
C GLN A 218 0.86 22.54 -14.96
N VAL A 219 -0.41 22.17 -14.82
CA VAL A 219 -0.80 20.80 -14.46
C VAL A 219 -0.98 19.98 -15.73
N LEU A 220 -0.16 18.95 -15.90
CA LEU A 220 -0.23 18.02 -17.02
C LEU A 220 -0.73 16.65 -16.52
N ARG A 221 -1.81 16.14 -17.08
CA ARG A 221 -2.23 14.75 -16.84
C ARG A 221 -1.11 13.82 -17.31
N CYS A 222 -0.65 12.95 -16.43
CA CYS A 222 0.43 12.01 -16.71
C CYS A 222 -0.04 10.58 -16.50
N GLY A 223 -0.05 10.12 -15.29
CA GLY A 223 -0.33 8.77 -14.87
C GLY A 223 0.47 8.44 -13.61
N VAL A 224 0.73 7.17 -13.36
CA VAL A 224 1.27 6.73 -12.07
C VAL A 224 2.52 5.87 -12.19
N ASN A 225 2.88 5.43 -13.39
CA ASN A 225 3.97 4.50 -13.63
C ASN A 225 5.16 5.13 -14.37
N PHE A 226 6.23 4.35 -14.52
CA PHE A 226 7.47 4.78 -15.19
C PHE A 226 7.25 5.20 -16.65
N ALA A 227 6.47 4.43 -17.42
CA ALA A 227 6.21 4.72 -18.83
C ALA A 227 5.45 6.04 -19.00
N ASP A 228 4.48 6.32 -18.13
CA ASP A 228 3.74 7.58 -18.14
C ASP A 228 4.68 8.79 -17.99
N GLY A 229 5.65 8.69 -17.08
CA GLY A 229 6.65 9.71 -16.87
C GLY A 229 7.60 9.89 -18.06
N TYR A 230 8.03 8.78 -18.67
CA TYR A 230 8.88 8.75 -19.85
C TYR A 230 8.20 9.46 -21.04
N ASP A 231 6.93 9.16 -21.28
CA ASP A 231 6.13 9.72 -22.37
C ASP A 231 5.78 11.20 -22.13
N ALA A 232 5.84 11.69 -20.90
CA ALA A 232 5.55 13.08 -20.58
C ALA A 232 6.64 14.08 -21.03
N ALA A 233 7.86 13.62 -21.34
CA ALA A 233 9.02 14.47 -21.56
C ALA A 233 8.82 15.55 -22.65
N GLU A 234 8.20 15.22 -23.78
CA GLU A 234 7.96 16.21 -24.86
C GLU A 234 7.04 17.33 -24.40
N ARG A 235 5.96 17.01 -23.68
CA ARG A 235 5.04 18.00 -23.14
C ARG A 235 5.71 18.89 -22.07
N VAL A 236 6.56 18.30 -21.25
CA VAL A 236 7.36 19.02 -20.26
C VAL A 236 8.31 20.00 -20.95
N LEU A 237 9.05 19.56 -21.96
CA LEU A 237 9.98 20.42 -22.70
C LEU A 237 9.29 21.53 -23.48
N ALA A 238 8.09 21.28 -23.99
CA ALA A 238 7.27 22.29 -24.68
C ALA A 238 6.72 23.36 -23.73
N SER A 239 6.64 23.10 -22.42
CA SER A 239 6.08 24.02 -21.43
C SER A 239 7.02 25.17 -21.02
N ALA A 240 8.28 25.15 -21.45
CA ALA A 240 9.33 26.06 -21.00
C ALA A 240 9.55 26.09 -19.46
N ALA A 241 9.09 25.07 -18.73
CA ALA A 241 9.28 24.97 -17.29
C ALA A 241 10.75 24.73 -16.95
N THR A 242 11.17 25.25 -15.81
CA THR A 242 12.50 25.06 -15.26
C THR A 242 12.52 24.01 -14.14
N GLY A 243 11.37 23.63 -13.62
CA GLY A 243 11.23 22.59 -12.62
C GLY A 243 9.96 21.77 -12.80
N VAL A 244 10.04 20.49 -12.42
CA VAL A 244 8.94 19.52 -12.51
C VAL A 244 8.75 18.82 -11.18
N LEU A 245 7.50 18.78 -10.72
CA LEU A 245 7.09 17.88 -9.65
C LEU A 245 6.29 16.73 -10.27
N ALA A 246 6.76 15.52 -10.04
CA ALA A 246 6.05 14.32 -10.49
C ALA A 246 5.11 13.81 -9.40
N PHE A 247 4.02 13.16 -9.82
CA PHE A 247 3.06 12.53 -8.93
C PHE A 247 3.73 11.59 -7.90
N ASN A 248 4.69 10.80 -8.36
CA ASN A 248 5.48 9.89 -7.54
C ASN A 248 6.89 9.72 -8.14
N ASP A 249 7.73 8.94 -7.45
CA ASP A 249 9.10 8.68 -7.88
C ASP A 249 9.18 7.89 -9.19
N LEU A 250 8.25 6.95 -9.47
CA LEU A 250 8.25 6.21 -10.73
C LEU A 250 8.06 7.12 -11.93
N VAL A 251 7.11 8.07 -11.85
CA VAL A 251 6.89 9.08 -12.88
C VAL A 251 8.13 9.99 -13.02
N ALA A 252 8.74 10.40 -11.90
CA ALA A 252 9.98 11.19 -11.93
C ALA A 252 11.12 10.44 -12.62
N MET A 253 11.31 9.16 -12.30
CA MET A 253 12.33 8.31 -12.90
C MET A 253 12.13 8.13 -14.40
N GLY A 254 10.90 7.90 -14.84
CA GLY A 254 10.56 7.81 -16.26
C GLY A 254 10.87 9.09 -17.01
N LEU A 255 10.46 10.24 -16.45
CA LEU A 255 10.79 11.55 -17.01
C LEU A 255 12.30 11.75 -17.10
N MET A 256 13.05 11.50 -16.02
CA MET A 256 14.51 11.67 -16.00
C MET A 256 15.21 10.77 -17.04
N SER A 257 14.75 9.54 -17.23
CA SER A 257 15.26 8.65 -18.27
C SER A 257 15.08 9.24 -19.66
N SER A 258 13.86 9.72 -19.98
CA SER A 258 13.55 10.31 -21.28
C SER A 258 14.31 11.64 -21.52
N LEU A 259 14.47 12.47 -20.47
CA LEU A 259 15.28 13.70 -20.54
C LEU A 259 16.75 13.39 -20.82
N ASN A 260 17.32 12.40 -20.14
CA ASN A 260 18.71 11.97 -20.35
C ASN A 260 18.96 11.48 -21.78
N GLU A 261 18.07 10.67 -22.36
CA GLU A 261 18.16 10.21 -23.74
C GLU A 261 18.13 11.36 -24.76
N ARG A 262 17.44 12.47 -24.41
CA ARG A 262 17.38 13.70 -25.21
C ARG A 262 18.53 14.67 -24.95
N GLY A 263 19.48 14.29 -24.11
CA GLY A 263 20.62 15.15 -23.75
C GLY A 263 20.24 16.35 -22.86
N VAL A 264 19.10 16.30 -22.18
CA VAL A 264 18.64 17.35 -21.28
C VAL A 264 19.12 17.06 -19.87
N ASN A 265 20.02 17.91 -19.36
CA ASN A 265 20.63 17.72 -18.06
C ASN A 265 19.68 18.06 -16.91
N VAL A 266 19.66 17.18 -15.91
CA VAL A 266 19.00 17.35 -14.61
C VAL A 266 20.09 17.46 -13.55
N PRO A 267 20.10 18.49 -12.71
CA PRO A 267 19.13 19.59 -12.59
C PRO A 267 19.44 20.83 -13.45
N GLU A 268 20.58 20.89 -14.20
CA GLU A 268 21.14 22.11 -14.81
C GLU A 268 20.14 22.80 -15.76
N ARG A 269 19.41 22.03 -16.56
CA ARG A 269 18.42 22.56 -17.51
C ARG A 269 17.03 22.55 -16.91
N ILE A 270 16.70 21.51 -16.14
CA ILE A 270 15.39 21.32 -15.53
C ILE A 270 15.52 20.52 -14.23
N SER A 271 15.00 21.05 -13.14
CA SER A 271 14.92 20.36 -11.87
C SER A 271 13.75 19.37 -11.87
N VAL A 272 13.95 18.19 -11.28
CA VAL A 272 12.90 17.15 -11.16
C VAL A 272 12.80 16.71 -9.72
N ALA A 273 11.58 16.72 -9.15
CA ALA A 273 11.29 16.19 -7.84
C ALA A 273 10.18 15.11 -7.93
N GLY A 274 10.33 14.06 -7.12
CA GLY A 274 9.37 12.98 -6.97
C GLY A 274 8.57 13.05 -5.68
N PHE A 275 7.91 11.94 -5.34
CA PHE A 275 7.19 11.73 -4.10
C PHE A 275 7.22 10.25 -3.75
N ASP A 276 7.30 9.88 -2.47
CA ASP A 276 7.25 8.57 -1.82
C ASP A 276 8.59 8.11 -1.23
N ASP A 277 9.73 8.49 -1.80
CA ASP A 277 11.09 8.04 -1.46
C ASP A 277 11.25 6.52 -1.59
N ILE A 278 10.89 5.99 -2.76
CA ILE A 278 11.09 4.57 -3.04
C ILE A 278 12.60 4.21 -3.00
N PRO A 279 12.97 2.96 -2.69
CA PRO A 279 14.38 2.57 -2.50
C PRO A 279 15.31 2.95 -3.64
N PHE A 280 14.79 3.04 -4.87
CA PHE A 280 15.59 3.35 -6.07
C PHE A 280 15.92 4.84 -6.19
N ALA A 281 15.15 5.75 -5.60
CA ALA A 281 15.27 7.20 -5.75
C ALA A 281 16.69 7.72 -5.44
N ARG A 282 17.35 7.16 -4.42
CA ARG A 282 18.71 7.54 -4.00
C ARG A 282 19.83 7.04 -4.90
N TYR A 283 19.56 6.05 -5.75
CA TYR A 283 20.57 5.40 -6.61
C TYR A 283 20.52 5.87 -8.05
N LEU A 284 19.66 6.83 -8.37
CA LEU A 284 19.64 7.47 -9.69
C LEU A 284 20.86 8.36 -9.90
N THR A 285 21.07 8.76 -11.14
CA THR A 285 22.09 9.72 -11.52
C THR A 285 21.44 10.84 -12.32
N PRO A 286 21.25 12.02 -11.71
CA PRO A 286 21.49 12.35 -10.30
C PRO A 286 20.47 11.69 -9.34
N PRO A 287 20.79 11.55 -8.02
CA PRO A 287 19.84 11.05 -7.02
C PRO A 287 18.60 11.93 -6.93
N LEU A 288 17.42 11.31 -6.85
CA LEU A 288 16.12 12.00 -6.91
C LEU A 288 15.77 12.71 -5.60
N THR A 289 15.49 14.00 -5.68
CA THR A 289 14.83 14.78 -4.63
C THR A 289 13.36 14.35 -4.55
N THR A 290 12.87 14.08 -3.34
CA THR A 290 11.54 13.52 -3.16
C THR A 290 10.96 13.86 -1.78
N ALA A 291 9.63 13.77 -1.64
CA ALA A 291 8.96 13.79 -0.34
C ALA A 291 8.84 12.37 0.20
N SER A 292 9.61 12.08 1.25
CA SER A 292 9.69 10.75 1.88
C SER A 292 8.47 10.49 2.75
N VAL A 293 7.78 9.39 2.49
CA VAL A 293 6.62 8.90 3.27
C VAL A 293 7.05 7.66 4.06
N PRO A 294 6.74 7.56 5.37
CA PRO A 294 7.10 6.41 6.19
C PRO A 294 6.18 5.21 5.90
N VAL A 295 6.26 4.66 4.68
CA VAL A 295 5.31 3.65 4.16
C VAL A 295 5.28 2.36 4.97
N THR A 296 6.40 1.96 5.58
CA THR A 296 6.44 0.78 6.47
C THR A 296 5.63 1.04 7.73
N GLU A 297 5.77 2.22 8.33
CA GLU A 297 5.02 2.62 9.52
C GLU A 297 3.52 2.76 9.23
N LEU A 298 3.15 3.30 8.05
CA LEU A 298 1.75 3.30 7.59
C LEU A 298 1.15 1.88 7.63
N GLY A 299 1.89 0.88 7.15
CA GLY A 299 1.46 -0.51 7.19
C GLY A 299 1.34 -1.08 8.60
N GLU A 300 2.30 -0.81 9.48
CA GLU A 300 2.27 -1.22 10.89
C GLU A 300 1.06 -0.61 11.61
N GLN A 301 0.80 0.69 11.42
CA GLN A 301 -0.37 1.35 12.01
C GLN A 301 -1.70 0.83 11.42
N ALA A 302 -1.74 0.50 10.12
CA ALA A 302 -2.92 -0.13 9.53
C ALA A 302 -3.23 -1.47 10.19
N TRP A 303 -2.21 -2.29 10.49
CA TRP A 303 -2.39 -3.51 11.25
C TRP A 303 -2.90 -3.24 12.66
N HIS A 304 -2.33 -2.31 13.41
CA HIS A 304 -2.78 -2.00 14.77
C HIS A 304 -4.24 -1.59 14.81
N ARG A 305 -4.70 -0.78 13.83
CA ARG A 305 -6.13 -0.43 13.71
C ARG A 305 -7.01 -1.64 13.37
N MET A 306 -6.54 -2.51 12.47
CA MET A 306 -7.24 -3.75 12.15
C MET A 306 -7.32 -4.67 13.36
N TRP A 307 -6.24 -4.80 14.11
CA TRP A 307 -6.20 -5.60 15.34
C TRP A 307 -7.17 -5.09 16.40
N ASP A 308 -7.29 -3.77 16.58
CA ASP A 308 -8.29 -3.17 17.47
C ASP A 308 -9.72 -3.53 17.03
N LEU A 309 -10.02 -3.41 15.74
CA LEU A 309 -11.34 -3.78 15.20
C LEU A 309 -11.65 -5.28 15.37
N LEU A 310 -10.69 -6.17 15.11
CA LEU A 310 -10.85 -7.62 15.27
C LEU A 310 -11.06 -8.05 16.74
N ASN A 311 -10.66 -7.20 17.69
CA ASN A 311 -10.84 -7.40 19.13
C ASN A 311 -11.91 -6.47 19.74
N GLU A 312 -12.80 -5.92 18.89
CA GLU A 312 -13.93 -5.06 19.31
C GLU A 312 -13.52 -3.83 20.12
N ARG A 313 -12.31 -3.31 19.86
CA ARG A 313 -11.79 -2.09 20.48
C ARG A 313 -12.08 -0.88 19.61
N ALA A 314 -12.17 0.29 20.21
CA ALA A 314 -12.31 1.54 19.48
C ALA A 314 -11.02 1.81 18.65
N PRO A 315 -11.15 2.09 17.35
CA PRO A 315 -9.98 2.20 16.46
C PRO A 315 -9.16 3.50 16.62
N GLY A 316 -9.56 4.39 17.51
CA GLY A 316 -8.88 5.67 17.75
C GLY A 316 -9.08 6.69 16.62
N HIS A 317 -8.34 7.80 16.72
CA HIS A 317 -8.37 8.89 15.73
C HIS A 317 -7.58 8.54 14.46
N PRO A 318 -7.86 9.20 13.31
CA PRO A 318 -7.03 9.10 12.11
C PRO A 318 -5.57 9.43 12.41
N ILE A 319 -4.64 8.71 11.74
CA ILE A 319 -3.20 8.95 11.81
C ILE A 319 -2.76 9.54 10.48
N ILE A 320 -2.20 10.76 10.53
CA ILE A 320 -1.70 11.45 9.35
C ILE A 320 -0.20 11.71 9.53
N PHE A 321 0.61 11.12 8.68
CA PHE A 321 2.06 11.28 8.68
C PHE A 321 2.47 12.45 7.80
N ARG A 322 3.28 13.36 8.33
CA ARG A 322 3.89 14.43 7.54
C ARG A 322 5.07 13.87 6.76
N PRO A 323 5.11 14.01 5.42
CA PRO A 323 6.28 13.65 4.62
C PRO A 323 7.50 14.50 5.00
N ARG A 324 8.70 13.98 4.76
CA ARG A 324 9.97 14.70 4.95
C ARG A 324 10.63 14.91 3.60
N ILE A 325 11.15 16.11 3.33
CA ILE A 325 11.84 16.37 2.08
C ILE A 325 13.26 15.81 2.13
N GLU A 326 13.54 14.92 1.21
CA GLU A 326 14.88 14.40 0.91
C GLU A 326 15.44 15.18 -0.27
N ASN A 327 16.11 16.28 0.03
CA ASN A 327 16.77 17.12 -0.99
C ASN A 327 18.05 16.45 -1.47
N ARG A 328 18.10 16.12 -2.78
CA ARG A 328 19.17 15.37 -3.42
C ARG A 328 19.67 16.11 -4.69
N GLY A 329 20.28 15.38 -5.63
CA GLY A 329 20.95 15.95 -6.80
C GLY A 329 20.06 16.31 -7.99
N SER A 330 18.78 15.92 -8.02
CA SER A 330 17.89 16.16 -9.16
C SER A 330 17.22 17.54 -9.15
N THR A 331 17.44 18.33 -8.11
CA THR A 331 16.98 19.72 -8.01
C THR A 331 18.13 20.65 -7.68
N GLY A 332 18.09 21.89 -8.17
CA GLY A 332 19.12 22.89 -7.94
C GLY A 332 18.68 24.29 -8.38
N PRO A 333 19.47 25.31 -8.14
CA PRO A 333 19.14 26.68 -8.53
C PRO A 333 18.93 26.85 -10.04
N VAL A 334 17.93 27.68 -10.40
CA VAL A 334 17.72 28.08 -11.80
C VAL A 334 18.99 28.73 -12.36
N ARG A 335 19.50 28.21 -13.48
CA ARG A 335 20.58 28.83 -14.20
C ARG A 335 20.06 29.82 -15.24
N PRO A 336 20.60 31.05 -15.32
CA PRO A 336 20.24 31.94 -16.40
C PRO A 336 20.53 31.28 -17.76
N HIS A 337 19.57 31.33 -18.67
CA HIS A 337 19.82 30.94 -20.06
C HIS A 337 20.66 32.05 -20.69
N TYR A 338 21.92 31.77 -20.94
CA TYR A 338 22.80 32.63 -21.79
C TYR A 338 22.59 32.23 -23.26
#